data_d0194617139d16f75a393f00c95f5f3a
#
_entry.id   d0194617139d16f75a393f00c95f5f3a
#
_cell.length_a   1.000
_cell.length_b   1.000
_cell.length_c   1.000
_cell.angle_alpha   90.00
_cell.angle_beta   90.00
_cell.angle_gamma   90.00
#
_symmetry.space_group_name_H-M   'P 1'
#
loop_
_entity.id
_entity.type
_entity.pdbx_description
1 polymer ?
#
loop_
_entity_poly.entity_id
_entity_poly.type
_entity_poly.pdbx_seq_one_letter_code
_entity_poly.pdbx_strand_id
1 'polypeptide(L)'
;MATLSNIKSDITSLSEYQLRELFNYIGEMLTLGSSNVSLNKEFRESRFSKGQCCPHCESTSVVKNGKLNGKQRYVCRSCSKSFNDLTKSALSCTKLPLQTWIEYVKGMVIGLSIRKNAENVGVGVKTSFYMRHKILDCIRAFMGVGDVDGIVEMDETFVAESFKGNHKKSGFKMPRPARKRGKQVKKRGISNEQVCIATAIDRNGNIILEPLCKGRVTYNALERLYEGRIDSNSIICTDSHKSYIQFAKDLELDHKKNSKRSL
;
A
#
# COMPACT_ATOMS: atom_id res chain seq x y z
N MET A 1 0.36 -21.70 37.33
CA MET A 1 -0.68 -20.95 36.60
C MET A 1 -0.80 -19.56 37.22
N ALA A 2 -0.78 -18.49 36.45
CA ALA A 2 -0.98 -17.17 36.99
C ALA A 2 -2.45 -17.04 37.48
N THR A 3 -2.63 -16.74 38.77
CA THR A 3 -3.95 -16.50 39.35
C THR A 3 -4.29 -14.99 39.26
N LEU A 4 -5.57 -14.65 39.24
CA LEU A 4 -6.01 -13.24 39.14
C LEU A 4 -5.48 -12.40 40.32
N SER A 5 -5.26 -13.01 41.49
CA SER A 5 -4.68 -12.36 42.67
C SER A 5 -3.19 -12.02 42.47
N ASN A 6 -2.41 -12.89 41.85
CA ASN A 6 -1.01 -12.63 41.56
C ASN A 6 -0.86 -11.52 40.52
N ILE A 7 -1.71 -11.54 39.47
CA ILE A 7 -1.71 -10.50 38.44
C ILE A 7 -2.07 -9.12 39.06
N LYS A 8 -3.05 -9.07 39.97
CA LYS A 8 -3.40 -7.82 40.66
C LYS A 8 -2.25 -7.28 41.53
N SER A 9 -1.51 -8.16 42.20
CA SER A 9 -0.33 -7.79 42.99
C SER A 9 0.78 -7.24 42.10
N ASP A 10 1.03 -7.87 40.96
CA ASP A 10 2.06 -7.44 40.01
C ASP A 10 1.71 -6.08 39.39
N ILE A 11 0.42 -5.84 39.08
CA ILE A 11 -0.09 -4.58 38.53
C ILE A 11 0.12 -3.40 39.49
N THR A 12 0.01 -3.63 40.81
CA THR A 12 0.21 -2.54 41.81
C THR A 12 1.66 -2.08 41.92
N SER A 13 2.62 -2.84 41.42
CA SER A 13 4.05 -2.50 41.37
C SER A 13 4.45 -1.69 40.12
N LEU A 14 3.55 -1.52 39.15
CA LEU A 14 3.84 -0.83 37.91
C LEU A 14 3.79 0.69 38.04
N SER A 15 4.64 1.39 37.30
CA SER A 15 4.57 2.86 37.17
C SER A 15 3.30 3.29 36.42
N GLU A 16 2.89 4.56 36.59
CA GLU A 16 1.72 5.11 35.89
C GLU A 16 1.79 4.96 34.37
N TYR A 17 2.98 5.12 33.79
CA TYR A 17 3.23 4.90 32.37
C TYR A 17 2.94 3.44 31.97
N GLN A 18 3.50 2.49 32.69
CA GLN A 18 3.30 1.06 32.45
C GLN A 18 1.85 0.61 32.66
N LEU A 19 1.14 1.22 33.62
CA LEU A 19 -0.29 0.99 33.84
C LEU A 19 -1.12 1.48 32.65
N ARG A 20 -0.78 2.62 32.06
CA ARG A 20 -1.44 3.12 30.85
C ARG A 20 -1.18 2.23 29.64
N GLU A 21 0.05 1.78 29.43
CA GLU A 21 0.36 0.81 28.38
C GLU A 21 -0.40 -0.49 28.55
N LEU A 22 -0.44 -1.03 29.77
CA LEU A 22 -1.15 -2.27 30.09
C LEU A 22 -2.67 -2.08 29.88
N PHE A 23 -3.23 -0.94 30.29
CA PHE A 23 -4.65 -0.62 30.09
C PHE A 23 -5.00 -0.55 28.60
N ASN A 24 -4.19 0.11 27.79
CA ASN A 24 -4.36 0.17 26.34
C ASN A 24 -4.26 -1.21 25.71
N TYR A 25 -3.27 -2.01 26.12
CA TYR A 25 -3.07 -3.37 25.65
C TYR A 25 -4.25 -4.29 26.00
N ILE A 26 -4.74 -4.23 27.25
CA ILE A 26 -5.92 -5.00 27.68
C ILE A 26 -7.17 -4.48 26.96
N GLY A 27 -7.31 -3.19 26.78
CA GLY A 27 -8.40 -2.59 26.00
C GLY A 27 -8.41 -3.07 24.57
N GLU A 28 -7.25 -3.12 23.92
CA GLU A 28 -7.07 -3.72 22.59
C GLU A 28 -7.42 -5.22 22.58
N MET A 29 -6.96 -5.99 23.57
CA MET A 29 -7.27 -7.41 23.67
C MET A 29 -8.78 -7.68 23.87
N LEU A 30 -9.45 -6.89 24.70
CA LEU A 30 -10.88 -7.02 24.94
C LEU A 30 -11.72 -6.60 23.72
N THR A 31 -11.34 -5.53 23.05
CA THR A 31 -11.98 -5.12 21.78
C THR A 31 -11.72 -6.15 20.66
N LEU A 32 -10.56 -6.76 20.63
CA LEU A 32 -10.20 -7.79 19.66
C LEU A 32 -10.87 -9.16 19.93
N GLY A 33 -11.09 -9.52 21.18
CA GLY A 33 -11.72 -10.78 21.59
C GLY A 33 -13.22 -10.88 21.28
N SER A 34 -13.94 -9.75 21.31
CA SER A 34 -15.37 -9.66 20.93
C SER A 34 -15.60 -9.44 19.43
N SER A 35 -14.57 -9.26 18.63
CA SER A 35 -14.67 -8.50 17.38
C SER A 35 -14.51 -9.26 16.08
N ASN A 36 -14.26 -10.58 16.06
CA ASN A 36 -14.18 -11.28 14.77
C ASN A 36 -15.53 -11.26 14.01
N VAL A 37 -16.64 -11.28 14.72
CA VAL A 37 -17.98 -11.14 14.11
C VAL A 37 -18.24 -9.69 13.74
N SER A 38 -17.89 -8.75 14.61
CA SER A 38 -18.01 -7.30 14.36
C SER A 38 -17.14 -6.85 13.21
N LEU A 39 -15.84 -7.21 13.18
CA LEU A 39 -14.92 -6.86 12.11
C LEU A 39 -15.35 -7.35 10.73
N ASN A 40 -15.84 -8.59 10.65
CA ASN A 40 -16.37 -9.12 9.37
C ASN A 40 -17.63 -8.35 8.92
N LYS A 41 -18.45 -7.91 9.87
CA LYS A 41 -19.64 -7.10 9.62
C LYS A 41 -19.25 -5.71 9.12
N GLU A 42 -18.34 -5.04 9.83
CA GLU A 42 -17.81 -3.72 9.46
C GLU A 42 -17.13 -3.73 8.08
N PHE A 43 -16.30 -4.74 7.81
CA PHE A 43 -15.69 -4.94 6.50
C PHE A 43 -16.74 -5.07 5.38
N ARG A 44 -17.80 -5.83 5.65
CA ARG A 44 -18.89 -6.00 4.70
C ARG A 44 -19.69 -4.72 4.50
N GLU A 45 -20.01 -4.00 5.57
CA GLU A 45 -20.74 -2.73 5.52
C GLU A 45 -19.94 -1.66 4.79
N SER A 46 -18.65 -1.54 5.07
CA SER A 46 -17.75 -0.64 4.34
C SER A 46 -17.71 -0.97 2.85
N ARG A 47 -17.52 -2.25 2.52
CA ARG A 47 -17.40 -2.69 1.12
C ARG A 47 -18.68 -2.48 0.30
N PHE A 48 -19.82 -2.67 0.92
CA PHE A 48 -21.13 -2.57 0.26
C PHE A 48 -21.91 -1.35 0.72
N SER A 49 -21.21 -0.29 1.11
CA SER A 49 -21.82 0.98 1.58
C SER A 49 -22.76 1.62 0.54
N LYS A 50 -22.47 1.40 -0.76
CA LYS A 50 -23.31 1.83 -1.90
C LYS A 50 -24.32 0.78 -2.36
N GLY A 51 -24.55 -0.27 -1.55
CA GLY A 51 -25.40 -1.42 -1.90
C GLY A 51 -24.59 -2.62 -2.37
N GLN A 52 -25.21 -3.82 -2.26
CA GLN A 52 -24.55 -5.05 -2.66
C GLN A 52 -24.52 -5.19 -4.18
N CYS A 53 -23.32 -5.22 -4.75
CA CYS A 53 -23.10 -5.43 -6.18
C CYS A 53 -22.18 -6.63 -6.45
N CYS A 54 -22.27 -7.16 -7.65
CA CYS A 54 -21.41 -8.24 -8.12
C CYS A 54 -19.99 -7.72 -8.38
N PRO A 55 -18.94 -8.29 -7.74
CA PRO A 55 -17.57 -7.84 -7.96
C PRO A 55 -17.02 -8.20 -9.35
N HIS A 56 -17.76 -8.93 -10.18
CA HIS A 56 -17.33 -9.32 -11.53
C HIS A 56 -17.90 -8.43 -12.64
N CYS A 57 -19.12 -7.93 -12.50
CA CYS A 57 -19.83 -7.16 -13.52
C CYS A 57 -20.61 -5.97 -12.96
N GLU A 58 -20.43 -5.67 -11.65
CA GLU A 58 -21.02 -4.52 -10.94
C GLU A 58 -22.55 -4.48 -10.90
N SER A 59 -23.23 -5.51 -11.44
CA SER A 59 -24.68 -5.64 -11.39
C SER A 59 -25.18 -5.76 -9.96
N THR A 60 -26.31 -5.12 -9.65
CA THR A 60 -27.02 -5.22 -8.37
C THR A 60 -27.92 -6.44 -8.28
N SER A 61 -28.11 -7.17 -9.40
CA SER A 61 -28.96 -8.39 -9.45
C SER A 61 -28.24 -9.58 -8.81
N VAL A 62 -28.15 -9.58 -7.47
CA VAL A 62 -27.41 -10.53 -6.65
C VAL A 62 -28.37 -11.25 -5.72
N VAL A 63 -28.26 -12.57 -5.63
CA VAL A 63 -29.02 -13.40 -4.71
C VAL A 63 -28.12 -14.24 -3.79
N LYS A 64 -28.59 -14.53 -2.60
CA LYS A 64 -27.88 -15.44 -1.66
C LYS A 64 -27.89 -16.87 -2.23
N ASN A 65 -26.74 -17.53 -2.15
CA ASN A 65 -26.52 -18.89 -2.66
C ASN A 65 -25.86 -19.77 -1.58
N GLY A 66 -26.58 -19.97 -0.46
CA GLY A 66 -26.12 -20.80 0.65
C GLY A 66 -24.86 -20.26 1.36
N LYS A 67 -24.30 -21.10 2.24
CA LYS A 67 -23.08 -20.81 2.99
C LYS A 67 -22.02 -21.87 2.69
N LEU A 68 -20.75 -21.48 2.67
CA LEU A 68 -19.60 -22.36 2.58
C LEU A 68 -18.61 -22.02 3.69
N ASN A 69 -18.26 -22.97 4.54
CA ASN A 69 -17.38 -22.79 5.70
C ASN A 69 -17.80 -21.57 6.57
N GLY A 70 -19.10 -21.44 6.86
CA GLY A 70 -19.67 -20.35 7.65
C GLY A 70 -19.78 -18.99 6.92
N LYS A 71 -19.22 -18.87 5.72
CA LYS A 71 -19.25 -17.62 4.93
C LYS A 71 -20.43 -17.62 3.96
N GLN A 72 -21.16 -16.50 3.89
CA GLN A 72 -22.27 -16.34 2.95
C GLN A 72 -21.72 -16.32 1.52
N ARG A 73 -22.36 -17.06 0.62
CA ARG A 73 -22.12 -17.02 -0.82
C ARG A 73 -23.27 -16.33 -1.53
N TYR A 74 -22.95 -15.75 -2.66
CA TYR A 74 -23.87 -15.06 -3.55
C TYR A 74 -23.68 -15.55 -4.97
N VAL A 75 -24.72 -15.42 -5.79
CA VAL A 75 -24.64 -15.58 -7.24
C VAL A 75 -25.22 -14.34 -7.91
N CYS A 76 -24.55 -13.88 -8.93
CA CYS A 76 -25.03 -12.80 -9.78
C CYS A 76 -25.92 -13.37 -10.88
N ARG A 77 -27.15 -12.86 -11.02
CA ARG A 77 -28.07 -13.29 -12.09
C ARG A 77 -27.65 -12.79 -13.47
N SER A 78 -26.90 -11.67 -13.54
CA SER A 78 -26.47 -11.08 -14.81
C SER A 78 -25.28 -11.80 -15.44
N CYS A 79 -24.27 -12.22 -14.65
CA CYS A 79 -23.05 -12.88 -15.16
C CYS A 79 -22.90 -14.33 -14.69
N SER A 80 -23.86 -14.86 -13.91
CA SER A 80 -23.91 -16.24 -13.37
C SER A 80 -22.70 -16.62 -12.49
N LYS A 81 -21.83 -15.69 -12.14
CA LYS A 81 -20.66 -15.96 -11.29
C LYS A 81 -21.03 -15.93 -9.81
N SER A 82 -20.51 -16.90 -9.06
CA SER A 82 -20.65 -16.92 -7.61
C SER A 82 -19.49 -16.18 -6.93
N PHE A 83 -19.77 -15.56 -5.79
CA PHE A 83 -18.79 -14.78 -5.02
C PHE A 83 -19.17 -14.78 -3.52
N ASN A 84 -18.27 -14.29 -2.69
CA ASN A 84 -18.51 -14.02 -1.27
C ASN A 84 -18.02 -12.60 -0.94
N ASP A 85 -18.20 -12.19 0.32
CA ASP A 85 -17.84 -10.84 0.77
C ASP A 85 -16.35 -10.48 0.57
N LEU A 86 -15.46 -11.48 0.46
CA LEU A 86 -14.02 -11.28 0.27
C LEU A 86 -13.56 -11.36 -1.20
N THR A 87 -14.43 -11.76 -2.13
CA THR A 87 -14.05 -11.94 -3.55
C THR A 87 -13.54 -10.66 -4.18
N LYS A 88 -12.41 -10.72 -4.88
CA LYS A 88 -11.70 -9.55 -5.46
C LYS A 88 -11.29 -8.47 -4.42
N SER A 89 -11.06 -8.85 -3.17
CA SER A 89 -10.41 -7.99 -2.18
C SER A 89 -9.00 -8.53 -1.87
N ALA A 90 -8.20 -7.76 -1.09
CA ALA A 90 -6.92 -8.25 -0.58
C ALA A 90 -7.05 -9.57 0.18
N LEU A 91 -8.20 -9.79 0.81
CA LEU A 91 -8.50 -10.98 1.59
C LEU A 91 -9.09 -12.12 0.74
N SER A 92 -9.13 -11.98 -0.58
CA SER A 92 -9.63 -13.04 -1.47
C SER A 92 -8.81 -14.32 -1.32
N CYS A 93 -9.51 -15.46 -1.27
CA CYS A 93 -8.91 -16.80 -1.14
C CYS A 93 -8.08 -17.01 0.14
N THR A 94 -8.21 -16.16 1.15
CA THR A 94 -7.51 -16.37 2.43
C THR A 94 -8.18 -17.46 3.27
N LYS A 95 -7.33 -18.27 3.92
CA LYS A 95 -7.74 -19.20 4.97
C LYS A 95 -7.47 -18.64 6.37
N LEU A 96 -6.76 -17.52 6.46
CA LEU A 96 -6.40 -16.89 7.73
C LEU A 96 -7.56 -16.04 8.26
N PRO A 97 -7.73 -15.98 9.59
CA PRO A 97 -8.68 -15.06 10.22
C PRO A 97 -8.37 -13.61 9.89
N LEU A 98 -9.40 -12.74 9.89
CA LEU A 98 -9.23 -11.31 9.64
C LEU A 98 -8.28 -10.67 10.68
N GLN A 99 -8.36 -11.12 11.93
CA GLN A 99 -7.48 -10.70 13.01
C GLN A 99 -5.99 -10.83 12.65
N THR A 100 -5.58 -11.98 12.10
CA THR A 100 -4.20 -12.21 11.65
C THR A 100 -3.75 -11.18 10.60
N TRP A 101 -4.66 -10.75 9.72
CA TRP A 101 -4.38 -9.73 8.73
C TRP A 101 -4.21 -8.35 9.36
N ILE A 102 -5.04 -8.00 10.35
CA ILE A 102 -4.94 -6.73 11.09
C ILE A 102 -3.60 -6.67 11.82
N GLU A 103 -3.24 -7.72 12.57
CA GLU A 103 -1.94 -7.79 13.26
C GLU A 103 -0.77 -7.73 12.28
N TYR A 104 -0.92 -8.34 11.11
CA TYR A 104 0.10 -8.28 10.07
C TYR A 104 0.30 -6.85 9.54
N VAL A 105 -0.80 -6.11 9.30
CA VAL A 105 -0.75 -4.71 8.87
C VAL A 105 -0.10 -3.84 9.95
N LYS A 106 -0.46 -4.01 11.22
CA LYS A 106 0.20 -3.31 12.34
C LYS A 106 1.72 -3.53 12.30
N GLY A 107 2.16 -4.78 12.12
CA GLY A 107 3.58 -5.11 11.96
C GLY A 107 4.24 -4.46 10.75
N MET A 108 3.51 -4.25 9.65
CA MET A 108 4.02 -3.49 8.50
C MET A 108 4.20 -2.01 8.81
N VAL A 109 3.26 -1.38 9.51
CA VAL A 109 3.29 0.04 9.88
C VAL A 109 4.50 0.35 10.77
N ILE A 110 4.80 -0.51 11.75
CA ILE A 110 5.98 -0.36 12.61
C ILE A 110 7.30 -0.83 11.95
N GLY A 111 7.26 -1.20 10.65
CA GLY A 111 8.46 -1.50 9.87
C GLY A 111 9.04 -2.91 10.06
N LEU A 112 8.29 -3.89 10.59
CA LEU A 112 8.79 -5.25 10.73
C LEU A 112 9.17 -5.86 9.38
N SER A 113 10.31 -6.56 9.35
CA SER A 113 10.71 -7.36 8.19
C SER A 113 9.71 -8.51 7.95
N ILE A 114 9.67 -9.06 6.72
CA ILE A 114 8.79 -10.19 6.39
C ILE A 114 8.98 -11.37 7.37
N ARG A 115 10.21 -11.68 7.77
CA ARG A 115 10.51 -12.78 8.70
C ARG A 115 9.99 -12.50 10.11
N LYS A 116 10.31 -11.31 10.65
CA LYS A 116 9.83 -10.91 11.98
C LYS A 116 8.31 -10.81 12.04
N ASN A 117 7.67 -10.31 10.96
CA ASN A 117 6.22 -10.20 10.92
C ASN A 117 5.55 -11.59 10.77
N ALA A 118 6.21 -12.54 10.10
CA ALA A 118 5.77 -13.93 10.05
C ALA A 118 5.74 -14.56 11.46
N GLU A 119 6.80 -14.37 12.23
CA GLU A 119 6.90 -14.82 13.63
C GLU A 119 5.83 -14.14 14.50
N ASN A 120 5.67 -12.82 14.37
CA ASN A 120 4.71 -12.02 15.13
C ASN A 120 3.26 -12.53 15.00
N VAL A 121 2.85 -12.92 13.79
CA VAL A 121 1.47 -13.39 13.54
C VAL A 121 1.33 -14.91 13.44
N GLY A 122 2.39 -15.68 13.69
CA GLY A 122 2.37 -17.14 13.70
C GLY A 122 2.16 -17.78 12.33
N VAL A 123 2.67 -17.18 11.23
CA VAL A 123 2.54 -17.72 9.87
C VAL A 123 3.90 -18.07 9.26
N GLY A 124 3.91 -18.93 8.25
CA GLY A 124 5.13 -19.21 7.51
C GLY A 124 5.64 -18.00 6.73
N VAL A 125 6.97 -17.87 6.57
CA VAL A 125 7.62 -16.75 5.85
C VAL A 125 7.08 -16.56 4.43
N LYS A 126 6.78 -17.67 3.73
CA LYS A 126 6.16 -17.63 2.39
C LYS A 126 4.77 -16.99 2.43
N THR A 127 3.95 -17.34 3.43
CA THR A 127 2.63 -16.75 3.65
C THR A 127 2.75 -15.26 3.97
N SER A 128 3.65 -14.88 4.87
CA SER A 128 3.96 -13.48 5.19
C SER A 128 4.36 -12.67 3.95
N PHE A 129 5.19 -13.25 3.08
CA PHE A 129 5.55 -12.63 1.80
C PHE A 129 4.31 -12.34 0.94
N TYR A 130 3.43 -13.32 0.75
CA TYR A 130 2.19 -13.12 -0.02
C TYR A 130 1.22 -12.15 0.64
N MET A 131 1.09 -12.17 1.96
CA MET A 131 0.26 -11.20 2.70
C MET A 131 0.74 -9.78 2.43
N ARG A 132 2.06 -9.51 2.54
CA ARG A 132 2.64 -8.20 2.27
C ARG A 132 2.35 -7.74 0.85
N HIS A 133 2.55 -8.59 -0.15
CA HIS A 133 2.28 -8.22 -1.53
C HIS A 133 0.80 -7.93 -1.79
N LYS A 134 -0.12 -8.72 -1.25
CA LYS A 134 -1.56 -8.44 -1.38
C LYS A 134 -1.96 -7.10 -0.76
N ILE A 135 -1.39 -6.75 0.39
CA ILE A 135 -1.64 -5.45 1.04
C ILE A 135 -1.07 -4.31 0.19
N LEU A 136 0.17 -4.45 -0.28
CA LEU A 136 0.81 -3.44 -1.13
C LEU A 136 0.08 -3.26 -2.47
N ASP A 137 -0.43 -4.34 -3.08
CA ASP A 137 -1.24 -4.25 -4.30
C ASP A 137 -2.55 -3.49 -4.06
N CYS A 138 -3.19 -3.68 -2.90
CA CYS A 138 -4.35 -2.87 -2.53
C CYS A 138 -4.01 -1.40 -2.34
N ILE A 139 -2.93 -1.10 -1.60
CA ILE A 139 -2.47 0.29 -1.42
C ILE A 139 -2.18 0.92 -2.78
N ARG A 140 -1.50 0.20 -3.66
CA ARG A 140 -1.20 0.68 -5.02
C ARG A 140 -2.46 1.03 -5.81
N ALA A 141 -3.53 0.27 -5.65
CA ALA A 141 -4.80 0.55 -6.33
C ALA A 141 -5.46 1.86 -5.87
N PHE A 142 -5.12 2.36 -4.67
CA PHE A 142 -5.57 3.66 -4.17
C PHE A 142 -4.57 4.79 -4.44
N MET A 143 -3.27 4.45 -4.54
CA MET A 143 -2.18 5.41 -4.76
C MET A 143 -1.86 5.50 -6.25
N GLY A 144 -2.43 6.38 -6.98
CA GLY A 144 -2.07 6.54 -8.39
C GLY A 144 -3.25 6.49 -9.34
N VAL A 145 -4.45 6.45 -8.81
CA VAL A 145 -5.70 6.42 -9.59
C VAL A 145 -6.39 7.79 -9.58
N GLY A 146 -5.90 8.74 -8.77
CA GLY A 146 -6.52 10.05 -8.61
C GLY A 146 -5.82 11.15 -9.38
N ASP A 147 -6.52 12.26 -9.52
CA ASP A 147 -6.00 13.53 -9.94
C ASP A 147 -5.52 14.29 -8.71
N VAL A 148 -4.60 15.24 -8.88
CA VAL A 148 -4.12 16.13 -7.83
C VAL A 148 -4.52 17.56 -8.15
N ASP A 149 -4.85 18.34 -7.10
CA ASP A 149 -5.34 19.71 -7.26
C ASP A 149 -4.69 20.69 -6.25
N GLY A 150 -4.94 21.98 -6.46
CA GLY A 150 -4.48 23.03 -5.56
C GLY A 150 -2.96 23.15 -5.51
N ILE A 151 -2.35 23.01 -4.34
CA ILE A 151 -0.87 23.06 -4.19
C ILE A 151 -0.33 21.63 -4.30
N VAL A 152 0.41 21.36 -5.37
CA VAL A 152 0.96 20.04 -5.71
C VAL A 152 2.48 20.06 -5.57
N GLU A 153 3.02 19.26 -4.67
CA GLU A 153 4.46 19.04 -4.51
C GLU A 153 4.89 17.86 -5.38
N MET A 154 5.92 18.05 -6.21
CA MET A 154 6.41 17.02 -7.13
C MET A 154 7.90 16.81 -6.94
N ASP A 155 8.33 15.54 -6.87
CA ASP A 155 9.73 15.13 -6.70
C ASP A 155 9.97 13.75 -7.33
N GLU A 156 11.25 13.36 -7.49
CA GLU A 156 11.64 12.06 -7.99
C GLU A 156 12.52 11.29 -7.01
N THR A 157 12.25 10.01 -6.92
CA THR A 157 13.11 9.06 -6.22
C THR A 157 13.74 8.07 -7.19
N PHE A 158 15.06 7.86 -7.05
CA PHE A 158 15.82 6.99 -7.95
C PHE A 158 16.21 5.69 -7.25
N VAL A 159 15.72 4.58 -7.78
CA VAL A 159 15.98 3.23 -7.25
C VAL A 159 16.85 2.44 -8.23
N ALA A 160 17.93 1.84 -7.74
CA ALA A 160 18.78 1.01 -8.59
C ALA A 160 18.00 -0.19 -9.15
N GLU A 161 18.09 -0.42 -10.47
CA GLU A 161 17.44 -1.55 -11.14
C GLU A 161 17.97 -2.87 -10.58
N SER A 162 17.04 -3.74 -10.16
CA SER A 162 17.37 -5.04 -9.57
C SER A 162 16.98 -6.18 -10.48
N PHE A 163 17.94 -7.06 -10.76
CA PHE A 163 17.75 -8.30 -11.51
C PHE A 163 17.84 -9.52 -10.58
N LYS A 164 17.27 -9.43 -9.38
CA LYS A 164 17.20 -10.56 -8.46
C LYS A 164 16.20 -11.61 -8.97
N GLY A 165 16.57 -12.87 -8.86
CA GLY A 165 15.68 -13.98 -9.24
C GLY A 165 16.46 -15.21 -9.70
N ASN A 166 15.73 -16.27 -10.06
CA ASN A 166 16.30 -17.49 -10.60
C ASN A 166 16.33 -17.44 -12.14
N HIS A 167 17.34 -16.76 -12.69
CA HIS A 167 17.48 -16.54 -14.13
C HIS A 167 17.73 -17.85 -14.91
N LYS A 168 18.32 -18.88 -14.27
CA LYS A 168 18.52 -20.19 -14.89
C LYS A 168 17.18 -20.86 -15.25
N LYS A 169 16.18 -20.73 -14.35
CA LYS A 169 14.86 -21.32 -14.56
C LYS A 169 13.99 -20.53 -15.54
N SER A 170 14.13 -19.20 -15.56
CA SER A 170 13.30 -18.30 -16.38
C SER A 170 13.85 -18.09 -17.80
N GLY A 171 15.04 -18.59 -18.11
CA GLY A 171 15.71 -18.32 -19.40
C GLY A 171 16.11 -16.84 -19.60
N PHE A 172 15.97 -16.00 -18.58
CA PHE A 172 16.27 -14.58 -18.64
C PHE A 172 17.78 -14.33 -18.80
N LYS A 173 18.18 -13.67 -19.87
CA LYS A 173 19.57 -13.26 -20.09
C LYS A 173 19.79 -11.90 -19.41
N MET A 174 20.67 -11.87 -18.43
CA MET A 174 20.97 -10.64 -17.71
C MET A 174 21.66 -9.61 -18.63
N PRO A 175 21.16 -8.36 -18.73
CA PRO A 175 21.71 -7.33 -19.63
C PRO A 175 23.07 -6.79 -19.18
N ARG A 176 23.55 -7.15 -18.00
CA ARG A 176 24.84 -6.77 -17.42
C ARG A 176 25.40 -7.87 -16.53
N PRO A 177 26.71 -7.87 -16.22
CA PRO A 177 27.28 -8.79 -15.23
C PRO A 177 26.61 -8.66 -13.86
N ALA A 178 26.50 -9.79 -13.16
CA ALA A 178 25.99 -9.80 -11.79
C ALA A 178 26.80 -8.88 -10.88
N ARG A 179 26.11 -8.10 -10.03
CA ARG A 179 26.78 -7.25 -9.05
C ARG A 179 27.11 -8.03 -7.80
N LYS A 180 28.27 -7.77 -7.23
CA LYS A 180 28.61 -8.26 -5.88
C LYS A 180 27.75 -7.51 -4.85
N ARG A 181 27.48 -8.17 -3.72
CA ARG A 181 26.74 -7.60 -2.59
C ARG A 181 27.32 -6.22 -2.19
N GLY A 182 26.44 -5.22 -2.03
CA GLY A 182 26.83 -3.86 -1.65
C GLY A 182 27.18 -2.90 -2.81
N LYS A 183 27.41 -3.40 -4.04
CA LYS A 183 27.61 -2.51 -5.20
C LYS A 183 26.25 -2.13 -5.81
N GLN A 184 25.91 -0.85 -5.82
CA GLN A 184 24.64 -0.35 -6.36
C GLN A 184 24.74 -0.06 -7.86
N VAL A 185 25.26 1.10 -8.25
CA VAL A 185 25.39 1.54 -9.65
C VAL A 185 26.86 1.77 -10.00
N LYS A 186 27.24 1.59 -11.25
CA LYS A 186 28.61 1.82 -11.69
C LYS A 186 28.89 3.30 -11.94
N LYS A 187 27.90 4.01 -12.47
CA LYS A 187 28.04 5.44 -12.81
C LYS A 187 27.70 6.31 -11.62
N ARG A 188 28.48 7.37 -11.43
CA ARG A 188 28.19 8.39 -10.41
C ARG A 188 26.98 9.23 -10.83
N GLY A 189 26.13 9.57 -9.86
CA GLY A 189 24.91 10.36 -10.08
C GLY A 189 23.77 9.55 -10.72
N ILE A 190 22.79 10.25 -11.28
CA ILE A 190 21.62 9.66 -11.93
C ILE A 190 22.02 9.04 -13.29
N SER A 191 21.71 7.78 -13.47
CA SER A 191 22.07 7.04 -14.69
C SER A 191 20.94 6.08 -15.10
N ASN A 192 20.99 5.57 -16.33
CA ASN A 192 20.03 4.58 -16.85
C ASN A 192 20.06 3.21 -16.12
N GLU A 193 20.94 3.05 -15.13
CA GLU A 193 20.92 1.91 -14.20
C GLU A 193 19.92 2.10 -13.03
N GLN A 194 19.25 3.24 -12.99
CA GLN A 194 18.26 3.58 -11.97
C GLN A 194 16.88 3.79 -12.63
N VAL A 195 15.87 3.31 -11.94
CA VAL A 195 14.46 3.60 -12.26
C VAL A 195 14.06 4.87 -11.53
N CYS A 196 13.56 5.83 -12.26
CA CYS A 196 12.96 7.05 -11.74
C CYS A 196 11.51 6.73 -11.32
N ILE A 197 11.18 7.02 -10.09
CA ILE A 197 9.82 6.97 -9.55
C ILE A 197 9.38 8.41 -9.33
N ALA A 198 8.40 8.86 -10.09
CA ALA A 198 7.85 10.19 -9.95
C ALA A 198 6.75 10.18 -8.88
N THR A 199 6.74 11.23 -8.08
CA THR A 199 5.75 11.45 -7.01
C THR A 199 5.13 12.84 -7.17
N ALA A 200 3.81 12.92 -7.07
CA ALA A 200 3.09 14.17 -6.88
C ALA A 200 2.12 13.99 -5.70
N ILE A 201 2.04 14.97 -4.83
CA ILE A 201 1.13 14.97 -3.68
C ILE A 201 0.49 16.36 -3.54
N ASP A 202 -0.81 16.38 -3.29
CA ASP A 202 -1.54 17.60 -2.97
C ASP A 202 -1.77 17.77 -1.45
N ARG A 203 -2.37 18.89 -1.06
CA ARG A 203 -2.68 19.19 0.36
C ARG A 203 -3.87 18.38 0.88
N ASN A 204 -4.65 17.76 0.02
CA ASN A 204 -5.76 16.88 0.38
C ASN A 204 -5.29 15.44 0.64
N GLY A 205 -4.01 15.14 0.34
CA GLY A 205 -3.41 13.82 0.50
C GLY A 205 -3.61 12.90 -0.70
N ASN A 206 -4.08 13.41 -1.84
CA ASN A 206 -4.08 12.65 -3.10
C ASN A 206 -2.63 12.49 -3.56
N ILE A 207 -2.27 11.30 -4.01
CA ILE A 207 -0.89 10.96 -4.38
C ILE A 207 -0.88 10.29 -5.74
N ILE A 208 -0.01 10.76 -6.62
CA ILE A 208 0.42 10.06 -7.83
C ILE A 208 1.82 9.54 -7.58
N LEU A 209 2.03 8.23 -7.63
CA LEU A 209 3.31 7.57 -7.41
C LEU A 209 3.50 6.46 -8.45
N GLU A 210 4.34 6.70 -9.47
CA GLU A 210 4.54 5.73 -10.54
C GLU A 210 5.99 5.65 -11.03
N PRO A 211 6.45 4.45 -11.45
CA PRO A 211 7.70 4.31 -12.19
C PRO A 211 7.59 5.02 -13.54
N LEU A 212 8.42 6.03 -13.76
CA LEU A 212 8.31 6.93 -14.90
C LEU A 212 9.25 6.53 -16.06
N CYS A 213 10.54 6.45 -15.79
CA CYS A 213 11.56 6.19 -16.79
C CYS A 213 12.83 5.57 -16.18
N LYS A 214 13.84 5.28 -16.99
CA LYS A 214 15.19 4.97 -16.52
C LYS A 214 16.09 6.20 -16.65
N GLY A 215 16.82 6.51 -15.58
CA GLY A 215 17.68 7.67 -15.53
C GLY A 215 16.93 8.97 -15.23
N ARG A 216 17.43 10.07 -15.77
CA ARG A 216 16.86 11.40 -15.52
C ARG A 216 15.48 11.56 -16.14
N VAL A 217 14.64 12.30 -15.46
CA VAL A 217 13.31 12.67 -15.94
C VAL A 217 13.41 13.53 -17.21
N THR A 218 12.51 13.30 -18.15
CA THR A 218 12.36 14.07 -19.38
C THR A 218 10.99 14.72 -19.42
N TYR A 219 10.85 15.81 -20.18
CA TYR A 219 9.59 16.47 -20.39
C TYR A 219 8.48 15.50 -20.87
N ASN A 220 8.74 14.75 -21.95
CA ASN A 220 7.75 13.79 -22.51
C ASN A 220 7.32 12.70 -21.52
N ALA A 221 8.19 12.36 -20.58
CA ALA A 221 7.85 11.40 -19.55
C ALA A 221 6.91 12.01 -18.50
N LEU A 222 7.14 13.26 -18.10
CA LEU A 222 6.25 14.00 -17.20
C LEU A 222 4.88 14.23 -17.84
N GLU A 223 4.85 14.73 -19.08
CA GLU A 223 3.63 14.94 -19.84
C GLU A 223 2.76 13.67 -19.89
N ARG A 224 3.35 12.54 -20.31
CA ARG A 224 2.62 11.25 -20.36
C ARG A 224 2.05 10.78 -19.03
N LEU A 225 2.72 11.10 -17.91
CA LEU A 225 2.27 10.69 -16.58
C LEU A 225 1.19 11.62 -16.01
N TYR A 226 1.37 12.92 -16.19
CA TYR A 226 0.60 13.94 -15.49
C TYR A 226 -0.41 14.68 -16.34
N GLU A 227 -0.38 14.51 -17.68
CA GLU A 227 -1.37 15.11 -18.58
C GLU A 227 -2.79 14.68 -18.18
N GLY A 228 -3.68 15.64 -17.97
CA GLY A 228 -5.07 15.41 -17.54
C GLY A 228 -5.24 14.92 -16.10
N ARG A 229 -4.14 14.85 -15.30
CA ARG A 229 -4.17 14.40 -13.89
C ARG A 229 -3.83 15.52 -12.89
N ILE A 230 -3.46 16.68 -13.40
CA ILE A 230 -3.25 17.88 -12.58
C ILE A 230 -4.29 18.90 -13.01
N ASP A 231 -5.05 19.45 -12.05
CA ASP A 231 -6.03 20.50 -12.33
C ASP A 231 -5.34 21.75 -12.89
N SER A 232 -5.91 22.39 -13.89
CA SER A 232 -5.35 23.56 -14.58
C SER A 232 -5.13 24.79 -13.69
N ASN A 233 -5.83 24.87 -12.56
CA ASN A 233 -5.68 25.94 -11.58
C ASN A 233 -4.66 25.60 -10.49
N SER A 234 -3.94 24.49 -10.62
CA SER A 234 -2.99 24.05 -9.60
C SER A 234 -1.69 24.86 -9.63
N ILE A 235 -1.10 24.98 -8.45
CA ILE A 235 0.25 25.52 -8.25
C ILE A 235 1.19 24.33 -8.05
N ILE A 236 2.15 24.14 -8.96
CA ILE A 236 3.14 23.09 -8.79
C ILE A 236 4.38 23.58 -8.09
N CYS A 237 4.85 22.81 -7.09
CA CYS A 237 6.05 23.07 -6.32
C CYS A 237 7.09 21.98 -6.65
N THR A 238 8.20 22.36 -7.31
CA THR A 238 9.22 21.40 -7.73
C THR A 238 10.62 21.95 -7.51
N ASP A 239 11.63 21.12 -7.75
CA ASP A 239 12.98 21.61 -7.94
C ASP A 239 13.09 22.43 -9.23
N SER A 240 14.27 23.07 -9.47
CA SER A 240 14.50 23.91 -10.63
C SER A 240 14.92 23.13 -11.89
N HIS A 241 14.57 21.83 -11.98
CA HIS A 241 14.94 21.02 -13.14
C HIS A 241 14.21 21.49 -14.41
N LYS A 242 14.95 21.56 -15.54
CA LYS A 242 14.45 22.11 -16.82
C LYS A 242 13.16 21.43 -17.33
N SER A 243 13.02 20.12 -17.12
CA SER A 243 11.83 19.38 -17.55
C SER A 243 10.55 19.84 -16.85
N TYR A 244 10.63 20.20 -15.55
CA TYR A 244 9.47 20.74 -14.83
C TYR A 244 9.15 22.16 -15.25
N ILE A 245 10.18 22.98 -15.54
CA ILE A 245 9.97 24.36 -16.04
C ILE A 245 9.21 24.34 -17.36
N GLN A 246 9.62 23.45 -18.28
CA GLN A 246 8.95 23.31 -19.57
C GLN A 246 7.53 22.74 -19.41
N PHE A 247 7.38 21.71 -18.56
CA PHE A 247 6.10 21.07 -18.26
C PHE A 247 5.07 22.08 -17.69
N ALA A 248 5.48 22.89 -16.71
CA ALA A 248 4.63 23.92 -16.13
C ALA A 248 4.20 24.98 -17.16
N LYS A 249 5.14 25.38 -18.03
CA LYS A 249 4.87 26.37 -19.07
C LYS A 249 3.87 25.87 -20.12
N ASP A 250 4.02 24.63 -20.56
CA ASP A 250 3.19 24.09 -21.63
C ASP A 250 1.75 23.77 -21.16
N LEU A 251 1.58 23.47 -19.88
CA LEU A 251 0.28 23.28 -19.25
C LEU A 251 -0.29 24.57 -18.60
N GLU A 252 0.39 25.71 -18.78
CA GLU A 252 -0.02 27.02 -18.20
C GLU A 252 -0.21 26.98 -16.67
N LEU A 253 0.53 26.11 -15.96
CA LEU A 253 0.44 25.96 -14.51
C LEU A 253 1.31 26.99 -13.79
N ASP A 254 0.83 27.51 -12.65
CA ASP A 254 1.66 28.34 -11.77
C ASP A 254 2.78 27.47 -11.14
N HIS A 255 4.03 27.88 -11.33
CA HIS A 255 5.19 27.10 -10.94
C HIS A 255 6.03 27.78 -9.84
N LYS A 256 6.01 27.22 -8.64
CA LYS A 256 6.88 27.61 -7.51
C LYS A 256 8.15 26.75 -7.52
N LYS A 257 9.26 27.38 -7.81
CA LYS A 257 10.58 26.73 -7.82
C LYS A 257 11.21 26.78 -6.43
N ASN A 258 11.65 25.64 -5.94
CA ASN A 258 12.45 25.59 -4.73
C ASN A 258 13.89 26.01 -5.08
N SER A 259 14.17 27.30 -5.05
CA SER A 259 15.54 27.79 -5.22
C SER A 259 16.32 27.46 -3.94
N LYS A 260 17.37 26.65 -4.05
CA LYS A 260 18.39 26.58 -2.99
C LYS A 260 18.89 28.00 -2.75
N ARG A 261 18.40 28.66 -1.71
CA ARG A 261 19.11 29.80 -1.16
C ARG A 261 20.44 29.26 -0.67
N SER A 262 21.52 29.72 -1.29
CA SER A 262 22.85 29.63 -0.74
C SER A 262 22.80 30.21 0.69
N LEU A 263 22.97 29.34 1.68
CA LEU A 263 23.39 29.73 3.02
C LEU A 263 24.86 30.11 2.97
#